data_e45d7e2f2d5e973c3aafaab24998e9d9
#
_entry.id   e45d7e2f2d5e973c3aafaab24998e9d9
#
_cell.length_a   1.000
_cell.length_b   1.000
_cell.length_c   1.000
_cell.angle_alpha   90.00
_cell.angle_beta   90.00
_cell.angle_gamma   90.00
#
_symmetry.space_group_name_H-M   'P 1'
#
loop_
_entity.id
_entity.type
_entity.pdbx_description
1 polymer ?
#
loop_
_entity_poly.entity_id
_entity_poly.type
_entity_poly.pdbx_seq_one_letter_code
_entity_poly.pdbx_strand_id
1 'polypeptide(L)'
;MNFGPVQQSIAASLASWGVPHSGSELAALLILLLIPFGVAFSIAGVAQYFERKVSAVVSRRFGPSTAGGEGILRLVVSCAFFFLPAATRARLEKTVANLPGVKQVLFVVSYLGLGQIVADGLKMFLKEDIVPRAADRFLFRGATYVLLLASFVALVAMPISQNFYLSDFSVAALYVSAVTSVGVVGLLMAGWGSNNKYSLLGGVRAVAQIVSYEIPIALTIATVAMWSGTLSLHGMIAAQYHPGVLSFLGWNLFQSPFFLILSVVYYTAGLAECNRTPFDFSESEQELIGGVGTEYSGLRWGLIFIAEYTDMILVGGIFASLFLGGYQSPIGEQWIVALPPVWEALVHGAIFCAKFLASIGVMMWLRWTLPRFRIDQVMRMAWVRLIPLSLICLFLLAASMLWFGHDGQVAQVIHGRFVSSLVVRPEGWQTASVWGATILVVAVLVVLAKKYGDPKPMPEDVRKALVGGEG
;
A
#
# COMPACT_ATOMS: atom_id res chain seq x y z
N MET A 1 -20.41 11.53 9.58
CA MET A 1 -19.32 10.55 9.71
C MET A 1 -19.61 9.73 10.96
N ASN A 2 -19.98 8.47 10.80
CA ASN A 2 -20.12 7.59 11.94
C ASN A 2 -18.73 7.06 12.30
N PHE A 3 -18.12 7.69 13.27
CA PHE A 3 -16.91 7.19 13.87
C PHE A 3 -17.24 5.94 14.67
N GLY A 4 -16.45 4.89 14.51
CA GLY A 4 -16.76 3.57 15.01
C GLY A 4 -16.82 3.46 16.55
N PRO A 5 -17.17 2.28 17.05
CA PRO A 5 -17.33 2.01 18.49
C PRO A 5 -16.05 2.32 19.29
N VAL A 6 -14.90 2.30 18.65
CA VAL A 6 -13.61 2.62 19.29
C VAL A 6 -13.50 4.11 19.65
N GLN A 7 -13.98 5.03 18.81
CA GLN A 7 -13.97 6.46 19.15
C GLN A 7 -14.89 6.73 20.33
N GLN A 8 -16.06 6.13 20.33
CA GLN A 8 -17.01 6.30 21.45
C GLN A 8 -16.43 5.76 22.75
N SER A 9 -15.71 4.64 22.73
CA SER A 9 -15.05 4.09 23.92
C SER A 9 -13.89 4.97 24.41
N ILE A 10 -13.08 5.52 23.50
CA ILE A 10 -11.99 6.46 23.85
C ILE A 10 -12.57 7.76 24.39
N ALA A 11 -13.61 8.32 23.76
CA ALA A 11 -14.27 9.53 24.22
C ALA A 11 -14.91 9.33 25.60
N ALA A 12 -15.56 8.18 25.84
CA ALA A 12 -16.11 7.83 27.14
C ALA A 12 -15.02 7.69 28.22
N SER A 13 -13.89 7.09 27.88
CA SER A 13 -12.75 6.98 28.80
C SER A 13 -12.15 8.35 29.13
N LEU A 14 -12.00 9.24 28.14
CA LEU A 14 -11.50 10.61 28.35
C LEU A 14 -12.51 11.45 29.16
N ALA A 15 -13.80 11.27 28.92
CA ALA A 15 -14.84 11.92 29.71
C ALA A 15 -14.82 11.48 31.17
N SER A 16 -14.53 10.20 31.47
CA SER A 16 -14.35 9.69 32.83
C SER A 16 -13.16 10.32 33.57
N TRP A 17 -12.17 10.85 32.81
CA TRP A 17 -11.02 11.59 33.38
C TRP A 17 -11.28 13.09 33.51
N GLY A 18 -12.53 13.55 33.33
CA GLY A 18 -12.95 14.94 33.55
C GLY A 18 -12.78 15.86 32.33
N VAL A 19 -12.53 15.33 31.15
CA VAL A 19 -12.50 16.12 29.91
C VAL A 19 -13.94 16.44 29.48
N PRO A 20 -14.30 17.72 29.17
CA PRO A 20 -15.62 18.08 28.68
C PRO A 20 -16.01 17.26 27.44
N HIS A 21 -17.30 16.95 27.29
CA HIS A 21 -17.80 16.05 26.25
C HIS A 21 -17.36 16.46 24.83
N SER A 22 -17.42 17.74 24.50
CA SER A 22 -16.92 18.29 23.24
C SER A 22 -15.39 18.16 23.08
N GLY A 23 -14.65 18.30 24.16
CA GLY A 23 -13.19 18.13 24.19
C GLY A 23 -12.78 16.67 24.10
N SER A 24 -13.50 15.74 24.72
CA SER A 24 -13.23 14.31 24.69
C SER A 24 -13.46 13.71 23.28
N GLU A 25 -14.46 14.15 22.55
CA GLU A 25 -14.70 13.74 21.18
C GLU A 25 -13.59 14.22 20.23
N LEU A 26 -13.18 15.48 20.37
CA LEU A 26 -12.09 16.05 19.55
C LEU A 26 -10.75 15.37 19.88
N ALA A 27 -10.46 15.12 21.16
CA ALA A 27 -9.25 14.42 21.58
C ALA A 27 -9.24 12.95 21.09
N ALA A 28 -10.37 12.26 21.17
CA ALA A 28 -10.53 10.90 20.65
C ALA A 28 -10.30 10.87 19.12
N LEU A 29 -10.80 11.85 18.39
CA LEU A 29 -10.59 11.97 16.95
C LEU A 29 -9.13 12.22 16.61
N LEU A 30 -8.44 13.09 17.35
CA LEU A 30 -7.00 13.34 17.17
C LEU A 30 -6.17 12.10 17.48
N ILE A 31 -6.47 11.37 18.56
CA ILE A 31 -5.79 10.12 18.90
C ILE A 31 -6.00 9.08 17.80
N LEU A 32 -7.22 8.92 17.31
CA LEU A 32 -7.53 8.00 16.22
C LEU A 32 -6.82 8.37 14.91
N LEU A 33 -6.63 9.65 14.64
CA LEU A 33 -5.90 10.11 13.45
C LEU A 33 -4.40 9.88 13.59
N LEU A 34 -3.86 9.92 14.81
CA LEU A 34 -2.45 9.65 15.09
C LEU A 34 -2.08 8.16 15.06
N ILE A 35 -3.04 7.26 15.33
CA ILE A 35 -2.79 5.81 15.31
C ILE A 35 -2.32 5.32 13.93
N PRO A 36 -3.03 5.57 12.79
CA PRO A 36 -2.55 5.14 11.49
C PRO A 36 -1.20 5.77 11.12
N PHE A 37 -0.98 7.03 11.56
CA PHE A 37 0.31 7.69 11.37
C PHE A 37 1.44 6.93 12.07
N GLY A 38 1.29 6.62 13.36
CA GLY A 38 2.27 5.87 14.13
C GLY A 38 2.51 4.46 13.61
N VAL A 39 1.43 3.77 13.23
CA VAL A 39 1.49 2.41 12.67
C VAL A 39 2.18 2.42 11.31
N ALA A 40 1.79 3.31 10.39
CA ALA A 40 2.39 3.39 9.07
C ALA A 40 3.87 3.81 9.12
N PHE A 41 4.22 4.77 9.98
CA PHE A 41 5.61 5.18 10.21
C PHE A 41 6.45 4.00 10.72
N SER A 42 5.92 3.23 11.67
CA SER A 42 6.60 2.05 12.22
C SER A 42 6.77 0.96 11.16
N ILE A 43 5.71 0.67 10.39
CA ILE A 43 5.75 -0.33 9.32
C ILE A 43 6.68 0.11 8.18
N ALA A 44 6.68 1.40 7.82
CA ALA A 44 7.59 1.93 6.81
C ALA A 44 9.07 1.73 7.20
N GLY A 45 9.42 2.03 8.46
CA GLY A 45 10.77 1.77 8.98
C GLY A 45 11.15 0.29 8.97
N VAL A 46 10.23 -0.58 9.39
CA VAL A 46 10.42 -2.04 9.36
C VAL A 46 10.51 -2.55 7.91
N ALA A 47 9.66 -2.05 7.01
CA ALA A 47 9.67 -2.41 5.59
C ALA A 47 11.01 -2.03 4.93
N GLN A 48 11.55 -0.85 5.21
CA GLN A 48 12.85 -0.42 4.72
C GLN A 48 13.99 -1.35 5.20
N TYR A 49 13.92 -1.78 6.45
CA TYR A 49 14.88 -2.75 6.98
C TYR A 49 14.78 -4.11 6.28
N PHE A 50 13.56 -4.65 6.12
CA PHE A 50 13.34 -5.92 5.42
C PHE A 50 13.78 -5.85 3.97
N GLU A 51 13.54 -4.75 3.28
CA GLU A 51 13.98 -4.55 1.91
C GLU A 51 15.51 -4.66 1.78
N ARG A 52 16.27 -4.05 2.71
CA ARG A 52 17.72 -4.21 2.75
C ARG A 52 18.17 -5.65 3.02
N LYS A 53 17.42 -6.40 3.85
CA LYS A 53 17.69 -7.82 4.09
C LYS A 53 17.41 -8.66 2.85
N VAL A 54 16.28 -8.46 2.17
CA VAL A 54 15.93 -9.15 0.92
C VAL A 54 16.98 -8.86 -0.15
N SER A 55 17.35 -7.59 -0.34
CA SER A 55 18.43 -7.19 -1.25
C SER A 55 19.73 -7.92 -0.97
N ALA A 56 20.11 -8.02 0.30
CA ALA A 56 21.33 -8.70 0.70
C ALA A 56 21.30 -10.20 0.41
N VAL A 57 20.17 -10.87 0.71
CA VAL A 57 19.97 -12.29 0.42
C VAL A 57 20.05 -12.56 -1.08
N VAL A 58 19.36 -11.77 -1.90
CA VAL A 58 19.41 -11.88 -3.37
C VAL A 58 20.84 -11.67 -3.90
N SER A 59 21.57 -10.72 -3.31
CA SER A 59 22.97 -10.42 -3.70
C SER A 59 23.99 -11.34 -3.03
N ARG A 60 23.59 -12.38 -2.30
CA ARG A 60 24.44 -13.32 -1.55
C ARG A 60 25.42 -12.61 -0.60
N ARG A 61 24.97 -11.58 0.10
CA ARG A 61 25.75 -10.82 1.10
C ARG A 61 25.00 -10.70 2.42
N PHE A 62 25.74 -10.41 3.50
CA PHE A 62 25.12 -10.13 4.78
C PHE A 62 24.44 -8.75 4.74
N GLY A 63 23.15 -8.71 5.12
CA GLY A 63 22.43 -7.46 5.29
C GLY A 63 22.85 -6.72 6.60
N PRO A 64 22.10 -5.67 6.99
CA PRO A 64 22.36 -4.95 8.22
C PRO A 64 22.45 -5.91 9.43
N SER A 65 23.61 -6.00 10.06
CA SER A 65 23.85 -6.90 11.19
C SER A 65 24.69 -6.25 12.32
N THR A 66 25.29 -5.07 12.06
CA THR A 66 26.24 -4.41 12.96
C THR A 66 25.62 -3.33 13.84
N ALA A 67 24.44 -2.80 13.51
CA ALA A 67 23.73 -1.83 14.33
C ALA A 67 23.13 -2.54 15.55
N GLY A 68 23.93 -2.65 16.62
CA GLY A 68 23.61 -3.43 17.80
C GLY A 68 22.61 -2.78 18.74
N GLY A 69 21.99 -3.62 19.56
CA GLY A 69 21.07 -3.20 20.62
C GLY A 69 21.69 -2.30 21.67
N GLU A 70 23.01 -2.40 21.89
CA GLU A 70 23.74 -1.52 22.81
C GLU A 70 23.66 -0.04 22.39
N GLY A 71 23.75 0.26 21.09
CA GLY A 71 23.59 1.61 20.57
C GLY A 71 22.19 2.18 20.83
N ILE A 72 21.17 1.36 20.66
CA ILE A 72 19.77 1.73 20.97
C ILE A 72 19.60 1.97 22.46
N LEU A 73 20.10 1.05 23.30
CA LEU A 73 20.02 1.21 24.75
C LEU A 73 20.68 2.51 25.22
N ARG A 74 21.86 2.79 24.69
CA ARG A 74 22.62 4.03 24.96
C ARG A 74 21.82 5.27 24.61
N LEU A 75 21.15 5.23 23.46
CA LEU A 75 20.31 6.31 22.99
C LEU A 75 19.06 6.48 23.86
N VAL A 76 18.33 5.39 24.16
CA VAL A 76 17.13 5.41 25.01
C VAL A 76 17.49 5.95 26.41
N VAL A 77 18.57 5.47 27.01
CA VAL A 77 19.02 5.96 28.31
C VAL A 77 19.44 7.42 28.24
N SER A 78 20.10 7.84 27.15
CA SER A 78 20.52 9.24 26.98
C SER A 78 19.32 10.18 26.78
N CYS A 79 18.29 9.76 26.07
CA CYS A 79 17.07 10.55 25.88
C CYS A 79 16.20 10.57 27.15
N ALA A 80 15.94 9.38 27.74
CA ALA A 80 15.10 9.27 28.94
C ALA A 80 15.65 10.00 30.13
N PHE A 81 16.98 10.05 30.27
CA PHE A 81 17.69 10.66 31.40
C PHE A 81 18.57 11.83 30.97
N PHE A 82 18.08 12.63 30.01
CA PHE A 82 18.82 13.78 29.46
C PHE A 82 19.30 14.75 30.53
N PHE A 83 18.54 14.95 31.61
CA PHE A 83 18.85 15.84 32.73
C PHE A 83 19.92 15.31 33.70
N LEU A 84 20.30 14.02 33.58
CA LEU A 84 21.31 13.44 34.47
C LEU A 84 22.75 13.65 33.93
N PRO A 85 23.77 13.76 34.84
CA PRO A 85 25.17 13.81 34.45
C PRO A 85 25.59 12.60 33.57
N ALA A 86 26.51 12.83 32.65
CA ALA A 86 26.97 11.80 31.71
C ALA A 86 27.50 10.53 32.40
N ALA A 87 28.21 10.70 33.54
CA ALA A 87 28.71 9.57 34.33
C ALA A 87 27.60 8.71 34.94
N THR A 88 26.49 9.32 35.36
CA THR A 88 25.33 8.61 35.91
C THR A 88 24.57 7.87 34.81
N ARG A 89 24.44 8.48 33.63
CA ARG A 89 23.85 7.83 32.43
C ARG A 89 24.63 6.59 32.03
N ALA A 90 25.97 6.68 31.98
CA ALA A 90 26.82 5.54 31.66
C ALA A 90 26.74 4.39 32.68
N ARG A 91 26.55 4.71 33.96
CA ARG A 91 26.32 3.70 35.01
C ARG A 91 24.95 3.01 34.83
N LEU A 92 23.89 3.79 34.58
CA LEU A 92 22.55 3.29 34.33
C LEU A 92 22.54 2.40 33.10
N GLU A 93 23.19 2.82 32.01
CA GLU A 93 23.32 2.01 30.78
C GLU A 93 23.91 0.64 31.08
N LYS A 94 25.05 0.58 31.78
CA LYS A 94 25.68 -0.68 32.17
C LYS A 94 24.80 -1.55 33.07
N THR A 95 24.09 -0.93 34.01
CA THR A 95 23.20 -1.64 34.94
C THR A 95 22.01 -2.25 34.18
N VAL A 96 21.36 -1.48 33.32
CA VAL A 96 20.23 -1.93 32.53
C VAL A 96 20.65 -2.99 31.51
N ALA A 97 21.80 -2.80 30.85
CA ALA A 97 22.34 -3.78 29.90
C ALA A 97 22.63 -5.16 30.53
N ASN A 98 22.98 -5.18 31.81
CA ASN A 98 23.30 -6.42 32.53
C ASN A 98 22.08 -7.15 33.10
N LEU A 99 20.88 -6.57 33.05
CA LEU A 99 19.66 -7.28 33.44
C LEU A 99 19.43 -8.48 32.51
N PRO A 100 19.18 -9.70 33.06
CA PRO A 100 19.16 -10.93 32.27
C PRO A 100 18.14 -10.90 31.12
N GLY A 101 16.96 -10.35 31.32
CA GLY A 101 15.96 -10.17 30.27
C GLY A 101 16.37 -9.15 29.20
N VAL A 102 16.94 -8.02 29.61
CA VAL A 102 17.40 -6.96 28.69
C VAL A 102 18.58 -7.47 27.87
N LYS A 103 19.51 -8.21 28.46
CA LYS A 103 20.65 -8.79 27.76
C LYS A 103 20.23 -9.73 26.63
N GLN A 104 19.18 -10.58 26.85
CA GLN A 104 18.65 -11.45 25.82
C GLN A 104 18.00 -10.66 24.68
N VAL A 105 17.20 -9.63 25.01
CA VAL A 105 16.57 -8.76 24.00
C VAL A 105 17.63 -8.01 23.20
N LEU A 106 18.64 -7.44 23.86
CA LEU A 106 19.75 -6.74 23.20
C LEU A 106 20.53 -7.67 22.25
N PHE A 107 20.74 -8.93 22.68
CA PHE A 107 21.38 -9.93 21.83
C PHE A 107 20.57 -10.22 20.58
N VAL A 108 19.25 -10.44 20.71
CA VAL A 108 18.35 -10.66 19.56
C VAL A 108 18.31 -9.43 18.65
N VAL A 109 18.17 -8.25 19.21
CA VAL A 109 18.16 -6.98 18.45
C VAL A 109 19.48 -6.76 17.70
N SER A 110 20.61 -7.07 18.34
CA SER A 110 21.94 -7.01 17.71
C SER A 110 22.10 -8.05 16.61
N TYR A 111 21.70 -9.28 16.85
CA TYR A 111 21.79 -10.37 15.87
C TYR A 111 20.96 -10.11 14.63
N LEU A 112 19.73 -9.63 14.81
CA LEU A 112 18.86 -9.24 13.70
C LEU A 112 19.29 -7.92 13.04
N GLY A 113 20.04 -7.04 13.74
CA GLY A 113 20.42 -5.72 13.24
C GLY A 113 19.26 -4.71 13.20
N LEU A 114 18.24 -4.90 14.05
CA LEU A 114 17.05 -4.03 14.12
C LEU A 114 17.39 -2.59 14.53
N GLY A 115 18.55 -2.38 15.16
CA GLY A 115 19.09 -1.04 15.48
C GLY A 115 19.28 -0.14 14.26
N GLN A 116 19.34 -0.72 13.07
CA GLN A 116 19.47 0.03 11.83
C GLN A 116 18.27 0.95 11.58
N ILE A 117 17.05 0.52 11.93
CA ILE A 117 15.82 1.32 11.77
C ILE A 117 15.95 2.64 12.52
N VAL A 118 16.40 2.56 13.79
CA VAL A 118 16.57 3.74 14.64
C VAL A 118 17.75 4.60 14.15
N ALA A 119 18.85 3.97 13.74
CA ALA A 119 20.02 4.67 13.22
C ALA A 119 19.71 5.45 11.94
N ASP A 120 18.93 4.87 11.03
CA ASP A 120 18.51 5.53 9.78
C ASP A 120 17.57 6.70 10.08
N GLY A 121 16.60 6.53 10.98
CA GLY A 121 15.73 7.62 11.43
C GLY A 121 16.51 8.79 12.01
N LEU A 122 17.42 8.52 12.95
CA LEU A 122 18.28 9.56 13.57
C LEU A 122 19.18 10.26 12.56
N LYS A 123 19.74 9.52 11.62
CA LYS A 123 20.55 10.10 10.54
C LYS A 123 19.75 11.12 9.75
N MET A 124 18.48 10.83 9.43
CA MET A 124 17.61 11.76 8.70
C MET A 124 17.29 13.00 9.52
N PHE A 125 17.06 12.85 10.84
CA PHE A 125 16.79 13.98 11.74
C PHE A 125 18.01 14.88 11.97
N LEU A 126 19.21 14.30 12.05
CA LEU A 126 20.46 15.05 12.34
C LEU A 126 21.09 15.66 11.09
N LYS A 127 20.71 15.20 9.89
CA LYS A 127 21.24 15.72 8.64
C LYS A 127 20.68 17.12 8.34
N GLU A 128 21.54 18.01 7.87
CA GLU A 128 21.12 19.36 7.47
C GLU A 128 20.06 19.35 6.37
N ASP A 129 19.06 20.20 6.53
CA ASP A 129 17.98 20.42 5.58
C ASP A 129 18.31 21.62 4.69
N ILE A 130 18.87 21.37 3.53
CA ILE A 130 19.34 22.37 2.60
C ILE A 130 18.22 22.71 1.62
N VAL A 131 17.92 24.02 1.49
CA VAL A 131 17.00 24.54 0.46
C VAL A 131 17.80 25.32 -0.56
N PRO A 132 17.79 24.95 -1.85
CA PRO A 132 18.49 25.68 -2.91
C PRO A 132 18.03 27.14 -2.98
N ARG A 133 18.97 28.06 -3.26
CA ARG A 133 18.65 29.50 -3.33
C ARG A 133 17.66 29.85 -4.43
N ALA A 134 17.70 29.11 -5.54
CA ALA A 134 16.85 29.31 -6.71
C ALA A 134 15.49 28.58 -6.60
N ALA A 135 15.28 27.73 -5.58
CA ALA A 135 14.04 26.99 -5.39
C ALA A 135 12.91 27.90 -4.89
N ASP A 136 11.68 27.63 -5.33
CA ASP A 136 10.48 28.19 -4.73
C ASP A 136 10.24 27.58 -3.36
N ARG A 137 10.44 28.38 -2.31
CA ARG A 137 10.38 27.90 -0.91
C ARG A 137 9.02 27.35 -0.51
N PHE A 138 7.93 27.91 -1.06
CA PHE A 138 6.59 27.47 -0.72
C PHE A 138 6.29 26.10 -1.36
N LEU A 139 6.53 25.95 -2.66
CA LEU A 139 6.32 24.71 -3.38
C LEU A 139 7.27 23.62 -2.88
N PHE A 140 8.56 23.94 -2.71
CA PHE A 140 9.57 23.00 -2.26
C PHE A 140 9.28 22.43 -0.87
N ARG A 141 8.86 23.27 0.08
CA ARG A 141 8.50 22.82 1.43
C ARG A 141 7.14 22.15 1.46
N GLY A 142 6.16 22.67 0.75
CA GLY A 142 4.80 22.17 0.73
C GLY A 142 4.68 20.78 0.09
N ALA A 143 5.47 20.50 -0.92
CA ALA A 143 5.44 19.22 -1.65
C ALA A 143 5.54 17.99 -0.74
N THR A 144 6.51 17.99 0.17
CA THR A 144 6.74 16.88 1.10
C THR A 144 5.53 16.63 2.00
N TYR A 145 4.89 17.69 2.49
CA TYR A 145 3.71 17.58 3.35
C TYR A 145 2.48 17.10 2.57
N VAL A 146 2.30 17.59 1.32
CA VAL A 146 1.18 17.15 0.46
C VAL A 146 1.30 15.66 0.16
N LEU A 147 2.49 15.17 -0.23
CA LEU A 147 2.76 13.75 -0.46
C LEU A 147 2.43 12.92 0.78
N LEU A 148 2.99 13.30 1.92
CA LEU A 148 2.83 12.56 3.16
C LEU A 148 1.36 12.53 3.61
N LEU A 149 0.67 13.69 3.58
CA LEU A 149 -0.72 13.79 4.00
C LEU A 149 -1.64 12.96 3.10
N ALA A 150 -1.44 12.96 1.78
CA ALA A 150 -2.22 12.15 0.86
C ALA A 150 -2.16 10.67 1.23
N SER A 151 -0.94 10.11 1.38
CA SER A 151 -0.74 8.70 1.75
C SER A 151 -1.35 8.35 3.11
N PHE A 152 -1.18 9.21 4.13
CA PHE A 152 -1.69 8.93 5.48
C PHE A 152 -3.20 9.06 5.59
N VAL A 153 -3.80 10.07 4.95
CA VAL A 153 -5.24 10.29 4.99
C VAL A 153 -5.98 9.14 4.29
N ALA A 154 -5.41 8.56 3.25
CA ALA A 154 -5.96 7.39 2.58
C ALA A 154 -6.04 6.16 3.50
N LEU A 155 -5.10 5.97 4.44
CA LEU A 155 -5.11 4.85 5.38
C LEU A 155 -6.30 4.85 6.35
N VAL A 156 -6.95 6.00 6.58
CA VAL A 156 -8.12 6.12 7.48
C VAL A 156 -9.28 5.24 7.02
N ALA A 157 -9.40 5.00 5.72
CA ALA A 157 -10.45 4.14 5.15
C ALA A 157 -10.15 2.63 5.22
N MET A 158 -8.98 2.24 5.74
CA MET A 158 -8.54 0.84 5.74
C MET A 158 -9.28 0.00 6.79
N PRO A 159 -9.96 -1.08 6.42
CA PRO A 159 -10.67 -1.95 7.35
C PRO A 159 -9.71 -2.98 7.96
N ILE A 160 -9.21 -2.72 9.16
CA ILE A 160 -8.24 -3.60 9.84
C ILE A 160 -8.93 -4.84 10.44
N SER A 161 -10.13 -4.67 11.00
CA SER A 161 -10.93 -5.73 11.60
C SER A 161 -12.41 -5.39 11.51
N GLN A 162 -13.29 -6.36 11.75
CA GLN A 162 -14.74 -6.13 11.77
C GLN A 162 -15.15 -5.10 12.81
N ASN A 163 -14.54 -5.14 14.01
CA ASN A 163 -14.86 -4.28 15.15
C ASN A 163 -13.85 -3.13 15.34
N PHE A 164 -12.72 -3.17 14.63
CA PHE A 164 -11.68 -2.17 14.75
C PHE A 164 -11.41 -1.53 13.38
N TYR A 165 -12.02 -0.39 13.14
CA TYR A 165 -11.84 0.47 11.97
C TYR A 165 -11.85 1.93 12.41
N LEU A 166 -11.15 2.77 11.68
CA LEU A 166 -11.04 4.20 12.01
C LEU A 166 -12.28 4.96 11.55
N SER A 167 -12.72 4.68 10.33
CA SER A 167 -13.94 5.26 9.78
C SER A 167 -14.53 4.31 8.73
N ASP A 168 -15.85 4.11 8.80
CA ASP A 168 -16.59 3.39 7.77
C ASP A 168 -17.25 4.41 6.83
N PHE A 169 -16.72 4.51 5.63
CA PHE A 169 -17.28 5.33 4.58
C PHE A 169 -18.10 4.46 3.63
N SER A 170 -19.33 4.87 3.35
CA SER A 170 -20.17 4.20 2.34
C SER A 170 -19.51 4.18 0.94
N VAL A 171 -18.61 5.12 0.67
CA VAL A 171 -17.87 5.30 -0.59
C VAL A 171 -16.34 5.20 -0.38
N ALA A 172 -15.91 4.32 0.54
CA ALA A 172 -14.51 4.20 0.93
C ALA A 172 -13.55 3.97 -0.25
N ALA A 173 -13.96 3.18 -1.22
CA ALA A 173 -13.15 2.88 -2.40
C ALA A 173 -12.89 4.13 -3.28
N LEU A 174 -13.90 4.97 -3.48
CA LEU A 174 -13.75 6.25 -4.19
C LEU A 174 -12.93 7.25 -3.36
N TYR A 175 -13.14 7.27 -2.04
CA TYR A 175 -12.38 8.14 -1.14
C TYR A 175 -10.88 7.85 -1.25
N VAL A 176 -10.47 6.59 -1.21
CA VAL A 176 -9.06 6.22 -1.30
C VAL A 176 -8.47 6.67 -2.62
N SER A 177 -9.10 6.35 -3.76
CA SER A 177 -8.58 6.76 -5.08
C SER A 177 -8.51 8.29 -5.24
N ALA A 178 -9.50 9.03 -4.71
CA ALA A 178 -9.47 10.49 -4.77
C ALA A 178 -8.37 11.11 -3.90
N VAL A 179 -8.07 10.51 -2.75
CA VAL A 179 -7.02 11.03 -1.85
C VAL A 179 -5.63 10.69 -2.38
N THR A 180 -5.41 9.49 -2.93
CA THR A 180 -4.11 9.14 -3.53
C THR A 180 -3.77 10.03 -4.71
N SER A 181 -4.75 10.43 -5.54
CA SER A 181 -4.56 11.39 -6.64
C SER A 181 -4.00 12.75 -6.18
N VAL A 182 -4.25 13.17 -4.93
CA VAL A 182 -3.65 14.40 -4.39
C VAL A 182 -2.13 14.26 -4.26
N GLY A 183 -1.60 13.05 -4.04
CA GLY A 183 -0.17 12.77 -4.01
C GLY A 183 0.55 13.17 -5.31
N VAL A 184 -0.12 13.01 -6.45
CA VAL A 184 0.40 13.41 -7.77
C VAL A 184 0.75 14.90 -7.81
N VAL A 185 -0.11 15.75 -7.21
CA VAL A 185 0.15 17.19 -7.09
C VAL A 185 1.40 17.43 -6.26
N GLY A 186 1.60 16.67 -5.17
CA GLY A 186 2.80 16.77 -4.34
C GLY A 186 4.09 16.46 -5.12
N LEU A 187 4.08 15.42 -5.96
CA LEU A 187 5.23 15.08 -6.82
C LEU A 187 5.53 16.17 -7.84
N LEU A 188 4.49 16.73 -8.46
CA LEU A 188 4.66 17.85 -9.40
C LEU A 188 5.23 19.09 -8.70
N MET A 189 4.72 19.42 -7.51
CA MET A 189 5.22 20.51 -6.68
C MET A 189 6.70 20.29 -6.33
N ALA A 190 7.11 19.04 -6.02
CA ALA A 190 8.48 18.71 -5.68
C ALA A 190 9.42 18.93 -6.87
N GLY A 191 9.06 18.44 -8.04
CA GLY A 191 9.85 18.61 -9.27
C GLY A 191 9.95 20.07 -9.70
N TRP A 192 8.82 20.79 -9.72
CA TRP A 192 8.77 22.19 -10.15
C TRP A 192 9.44 23.13 -9.14
N GLY A 193 9.14 22.95 -7.85
CA GLY A 193 9.65 23.80 -6.77
C GLY A 193 11.16 23.74 -6.59
N SER A 194 11.81 22.66 -7.00
CA SER A 194 13.26 22.49 -6.95
C SER A 194 14.04 23.40 -7.90
N ASN A 195 13.40 23.97 -8.93
CA ASN A 195 14.00 24.76 -10.00
C ASN A 195 15.25 24.10 -10.62
N ASN A 196 15.23 22.79 -10.72
CA ASN A 196 16.28 21.98 -11.35
C ASN A 196 15.67 21.20 -12.53
N LYS A 197 16.30 21.25 -13.69
CA LYS A 197 15.81 20.59 -14.91
C LYS A 197 15.67 19.06 -14.74
N TYR A 198 16.56 18.42 -14.02
CA TYR A 198 16.51 16.98 -13.78
C TYR A 198 15.40 16.59 -12.82
N SER A 199 15.20 17.37 -11.76
CA SER A 199 14.10 17.21 -10.83
C SER A 199 12.74 17.43 -11.50
N LEU A 200 12.63 18.45 -12.34
CA LEU A 200 11.41 18.72 -13.12
C LEU A 200 11.10 17.57 -14.09
N LEU A 201 12.09 17.07 -14.84
CA LEU A 201 11.89 15.94 -15.74
C LEU A 201 11.48 14.67 -14.97
N GLY A 202 12.10 14.40 -13.81
CA GLY A 202 11.72 13.30 -12.93
C GLY A 202 10.27 13.42 -12.45
N GLY A 203 9.88 14.62 -12.00
CA GLY A 203 8.51 14.90 -11.54
C GLY A 203 7.47 14.71 -12.64
N VAL A 204 7.69 15.26 -13.83
CA VAL A 204 6.76 15.09 -14.96
C VAL A 204 6.63 13.63 -15.39
N ARG A 205 7.75 12.86 -15.42
CA ARG A 205 7.71 11.43 -15.73
C ARG A 205 6.93 10.63 -14.68
N ALA A 206 7.14 10.91 -13.40
CA ALA A 206 6.42 10.26 -12.31
C ALA A 206 4.92 10.57 -12.36
N VAL A 207 4.53 11.82 -12.57
CA VAL A 207 3.13 12.24 -12.72
C VAL A 207 2.46 11.54 -13.91
N ALA A 208 3.12 11.53 -15.08
CA ALA A 208 2.60 10.84 -16.26
C ALA A 208 2.37 9.34 -16.01
N GLN A 209 3.28 8.70 -15.28
CA GLN A 209 3.16 7.31 -14.88
C GLN A 209 1.95 7.11 -13.96
N ILE A 210 1.90 7.80 -12.81
CA ILE A 210 0.85 7.58 -11.79
C ILE A 210 -0.53 7.82 -12.40
N VAL A 211 -0.77 8.94 -13.10
CA VAL A 211 -2.05 9.23 -13.75
C VAL A 211 -2.48 8.14 -14.74
N SER A 212 -1.51 7.56 -15.49
CA SER A 212 -1.81 6.50 -16.44
C SER A 212 -2.17 5.17 -15.77
N TYR A 213 -1.59 4.87 -14.61
CA TYR A 213 -1.83 3.64 -13.87
C TYR A 213 -2.99 3.72 -12.87
N GLU A 214 -3.40 4.93 -12.50
CA GLU A 214 -4.59 5.16 -11.69
C GLU A 214 -5.88 4.73 -12.41
N ILE A 215 -5.94 4.85 -13.75
CA ILE A 215 -7.10 4.43 -14.54
C ILE A 215 -7.38 2.91 -14.40
N PRO A 216 -6.42 1.99 -14.65
CA PRO A 216 -6.67 0.56 -14.46
C PRO A 216 -6.93 0.18 -13.00
N ILE A 217 -6.37 0.88 -12.01
CA ILE A 217 -6.70 0.68 -10.60
C ILE A 217 -8.16 1.03 -10.35
N ALA A 218 -8.62 2.20 -10.78
CA ALA A 218 -10.00 2.65 -10.62
C ALA A 218 -10.99 1.71 -11.32
N LEU A 219 -10.68 1.23 -12.54
CA LEU A 219 -11.50 0.26 -13.25
C LEU A 219 -11.58 -1.08 -12.51
N THR A 220 -10.49 -1.53 -11.92
CA THR A 220 -10.47 -2.76 -11.11
C THR A 220 -11.32 -2.62 -9.86
N ILE A 221 -11.18 -1.49 -9.13
CA ILE A 221 -12.00 -1.18 -7.97
C ILE A 221 -13.48 -1.12 -8.35
N ALA A 222 -13.82 -0.44 -9.46
CA ALA A 222 -15.19 -0.35 -9.96
C ALA A 222 -15.78 -1.72 -10.30
N THR A 223 -14.97 -2.62 -10.87
CA THR A 223 -15.39 -3.99 -11.19
C THR A 223 -15.70 -4.81 -9.93
N VAL A 224 -14.85 -4.70 -8.89
CA VAL A 224 -15.10 -5.36 -7.62
C VAL A 224 -16.31 -4.73 -6.90
N ALA A 225 -16.47 -3.41 -6.97
CA ALA A 225 -17.63 -2.70 -6.41
C ALA A 225 -18.94 -3.13 -7.08
N MET A 226 -18.93 -3.28 -8.40
CA MET A 226 -20.09 -3.79 -9.17
C MET A 226 -20.45 -5.21 -8.73
N TRP A 227 -19.45 -6.08 -8.54
CA TRP A 227 -19.68 -7.46 -8.08
C TRP A 227 -20.20 -7.53 -6.66
N SER A 228 -19.68 -6.72 -5.75
CA SER A 228 -20.11 -6.70 -4.34
C SER A 228 -21.37 -5.87 -4.07
N GLY A 229 -21.80 -5.04 -5.05
CA GLY A 229 -22.96 -4.16 -4.91
C GLY A 229 -22.77 -3.00 -3.92
N THR A 230 -21.51 -2.69 -3.54
CA THR A 230 -21.19 -1.64 -2.56
C THR A 230 -19.84 -0.99 -2.87
N LEU A 231 -19.70 0.29 -2.48
CA LEU A 231 -18.44 1.03 -2.55
C LEU A 231 -17.72 1.09 -1.19
N SER A 232 -18.33 0.55 -0.12
CA SER A 232 -17.68 0.40 1.18
C SER A 232 -16.70 -0.75 1.16
N LEU A 233 -15.47 -0.55 1.65
CA LEU A 233 -14.46 -1.61 1.75
C LEU A 233 -14.90 -2.72 2.72
N HIS A 234 -15.57 -2.37 3.81
CA HIS A 234 -16.18 -3.36 4.71
C HIS A 234 -17.24 -4.22 4.01
N GLY A 235 -18.11 -3.58 3.22
CA GLY A 235 -19.13 -4.29 2.43
C GLY A 235 -18.49 -5.22 1.38
N MET A 236 -17.42 -4.79 0.72
CA MET A 236 -16.69 -5.64 -0.23
C MET A 236 -16.05 -6.86 0.44
N ILE A 237 -15.52 -6.71 1.68
CA ILE A 237 -14.99 -7.84 2.45
C ILE A 237 -16.12 -8.75 2.89
N ALA A 238 -17.22 -8.21 3.45
CA ALA A 238 -18.38 -8.99 3.87
C ALA A 238 -18.98 -9.80 2.70
N ALA A 239 -18.96 -9.24 1.51
CA ALA A 239 -19.41 -9.91 0.29
C ALA A 239 -18.57 -11.14 -0.09
N GLN A 240 -17.34 -11.27 0.39
CA GLN A 240 -16.45 -12.42 0.17
C GLN A 240 -16.63 -13.53 1.20
N TYR A 241 -17.53 -13.35 2.18
CA TYR A 241 -17.78 -14.34 3.21
C TYR A 241 -18.35 -15.65 2.62
N HIS A 242 -17.74 -16.76 3.00
CA HIS A 242 -18.20 -18.10 2.65
C HIS A 242 -18.32 -18.96 3.91
N PRO A 243 -19.53 -19.48 4.24
CA PRO A 243 -19.72 -20.33 5.39
C PRO A 243 -19.16 -21.74 5.13
N GLY A 244 -17.92 -22.01 5.51
CA GLY A 244 -17.31 -23.31 5.33
C GLY A 244 -15.91 -23.38 5.91
N VAL A 245 -15.35 -24.60 5.99
CA VAL A 245 -13.98 -24.83 6.47
C VAL A 245 -12.95 -24.20 5.50
N LEU A 246 -13.28 -24.15 4.22
CA LEU A 246 -12.44 -23.55 3.18
C LEU A 246 -12.97 -22.15 2.80
N SER A 247 -12.95 -21.21 3.75
CA SER A 247 -13.45 -19.85 3.55
C SER A 247 -12.73 -19.08 2.45
N PHE A 248 -11.48 -19.44 2.12
CA PHE A 248 -10.71 -18.80 1.05
C PHE A 248 -11.33 -18.98 -0.34
N LEU A 249 -12.18 -20.02 -0.56
CA LEU A 249 -12.91 -20.19 -1.83
C LEU A 249 -13.96 -19.08 -2.06
N GLY A 250 -14.40 -18.40 -1.01
CA GLY A 250 -15.28 -17.24 -1.11
C GLY A 250 -14.56 -15.95 -1.51
N TRP A 251 -13.23 -15.92 -1.51
CA TRP A 251 -12.49 -14.73 -1.89
C TRP A 251 -12.64 -14.42 -3.38
N ASN A 252 -12.74 -13.16 -3.72
CA ASN A 252 -12.93 -12.73 -5.10
C ASN A 252 -11.90 -13.35 -6.04
N LEU A 253 -10.66 -13.55 -5.58
CA LEU A 253 -9.59 -14.16 -6.37
C LEU A 253 -10.01 -15.50 -7.00
N PHE A 254 -10.83 -16.29 -6.28
CA PHE A 254 -11.24 -17.63 -6.70
C PHE A 254 -12.68 -17.68 -7.22
N GLN A 255 -13.49 -16.63 -7.04
CA GLN A 255 -14.89 -16.62 -7.48
C GLN A 255 -15.04 -16.53 -8.99
N SER A 256 -14.14 -15.83 -9.68
CA SER A 256 -14.18 -15.70 -11.13
C SER A 256 -12.78 -15.53 -11.70
N PRO A 257 -12.50 -16.11 -12.89
CA PRO A 257 -11.20 -15.96 -13.56
C PRO A 257 -10.91 -14.50 -13.96
N PHE A 258 -11.94 -13.67 -14.13
CA PHE A 258 -11.77 -12.24 -14.36
C PHE A 258 -11.08 -11.56 -13.19
N PHE A 259 -11.39 -11.97 -11.96
CA PHE A 259 -10.74 -11.40 -10.77
C PHE A 259 -9.28 -11.83 -10.63
N LEU A 260 -8.92 -13.01 -11.11
CA LEU A 260 -7.51 -13.41 -11.16
C LEU A 260 -6.74 -12.52 -12.14
N ILE A 261 -7.28 -12.19 -13.29
CA ILE A 261 -6.68 -11.26 -14.26
C ILE A 261 -6.62 -9.86 -13.64
N LEU A 262 -7.73 -9.39 -13.08
CA LEU A 262 -7.81 -8.06 -12.44
C LEU A 262 -6.89 -7.92 -11.23
N SER A 263 -6.65 -9.00 -10.48
CA SER A 263 -5.68 -8.99 -9.37
C SER A 263 -4.26 -8.72 -9.87
N VAL A 264 -3.87 -9.31 -11.00
CA VAL A 264 -2.57 -9.03 -11.63
C VAL A 264 -2.53 -7.61 -12.19
N VAL A 265 -3.61 -7.14 -12.83
CA VAL A 265 -3.71 -5.75 -13.31
C VAL A 265 -3.58 -4.76 -12.16
N TYR A 266 -4.34 -4.96 -11.09
CA TYR A 266 -4.29 -4.11 -9.89
C TYR A 266 -2.88 -4.10 -9.28
N TYR A 267 -2.27 -5.27 -9.15
CA TYR A 267 -0.96 -5.41 -8.52
C TYR A 267 0.16 -4.76 -9.34
N THR A 268 0.14 -4.92 -10.66
CA THR A 268 1.11 -4.26 -11.56
C THR A 268 0.91 -2.75 -11.58
N ALA A 269 -0.33 -2.28 -11.58
CA ALA A 269 -0.65 -0.86 -11.53
C ALA A 269 -0.29 -0.24 -10.18
N GLY A 270 -0.56 -0.93 -9.07
CA GLY A 270 -0.18 -0.49 -7.73
C GLY A 270 1.35 -0.41 -7.53
N LEU A 271 2.14 -1.33 -8.11
CA LEU A 271 3.60 -1.21 -8.13
C LEU A 271 4.06 0.06 -8.85
N ALA A 272 3.40 0.42 -9.95
CA ALA A 272 3.69 1.64 -10.67
C ALA A 272 3.26 2.90 -9.90
N GLU A 273 2.16 2.85 -9.16
CA GLU A 273 1.71 3.95 -8.28
C GLU A 273 2.71 4.22 -7.15
N CYS A 274 3.29 3.16 -6.57
CA CYS A 274 4.31 3.27 -5.53
C CYS A 274 5.69 3.72 -6.05
N ASN A 275 5.87 4.03 -7.33
CA ASN A 275 7.15 4.40 -7.95
C ASN A 275 8.29 3.43 -7.63
N ARG A 276 8.00 2.13 -7.49
CA ARG A 276 9.02 1.11 -7.16
C ARG A 276 9.48 0.33 -8.39
N THR A 277 10.74 -0.09 -8.40
CA THR A 277 11.28 -0.94 -9.47
C THR A 277 10.36 -2.16 -9.69
N PRO A 278 9.93 -2.48 -10.93
CA PRO A 278 10.52 -2.06 -12.22
C PRO A 278 10.04 -0.70 -12.79
N PHE A 279 9.18 0.05 -12.08
CA PHE A 279 8.54 1.29 -12.53
C PHE A 279 9.12 2.55 -11.88
N ASP A 280 10.34 2.53 -11.43
CA ASP A 280 11.03 3.59 -10.70
C ASP A 280 11.63 4.64 -11.67
N PHE A 281 10.77 5.53 -12.19
CA PHE A 281 11.20 6.61 -13.11
C PHE A 281 11.40 7.94 -12.41
N SER A 282 10.79 8.12 -11.24
CA SER A 282 10.93 9.31 -10.41
C SER A 282 12.35 9.49 -9.89
N GLU A 283 13.03 8.38 -9.56
CA GLU A 283 14.34 8.33 -8.91
C GLU A 283 15.46 7.79 -9.82
N SER A 284 15.23 7.70 -11.13
CA SER A 284 16.16 7.08 -12.08
C SER A 284 17.58 7.64 -11.96
N GLU A 285 18.40 7.10 -11.05
CA GLU A 285 19.80 7.53 -10.85
C GLU A 285 20.64 7.45 -12.13
N GLN A 286 20.36 6.46 -12.98
CA GLN A 286 21.12 6.25 -14.22
C GLN A 286 20.80 7.29 -15.31
N GLU A 287 19.58 7.89 -15.28
CA GLU A 287 19.13 8.83 -16.31
C GLU A 287 19.04 10.27 -15.79
N LEU A 288 18.64 10.47 -14.53
CA LEU A 288 18.24 11.75 -13.96
C LEU A 288 18.99 12.12 -12.67
N ILE A 289 20.12 11.48 -12.37
CA ILE A 289 20.96 11.67 -11.16
C ILE A 289 20.23 11.21 -9.90
N GLY A 290 19.12 11.80 -9.51
CA GLY A 290 18.27 11.46 -8.38
C GLY A 290 16.82 11.88 -8.63
N GLY A 291 16.49 12.24 -9.87
CA GLY A 291 15.12 12.61 -10.26
C GLY A 291 14.50 13.68 -9.38
N VAL A 292 13.29 13.42 -8.90
CA VAL A 292 12.55 14.34 -8.00
C VAL A 292 13.32 14.62 -6.72
N GLY A 293 14.03 13.61 -6.19
CA GLY A 293 14.76 13.69 -4.93
C GLY A 293 16.10 14.41 -4.99
N THR A 294 16.57 14.87 -6.17
CA THR A 294 17.94 15.41 -6.35
C THR A 294 18.30 16.54 -5.39
N GLU A 295 17.37 17.47 -5.14
CA GLU A 295 17.58 18.63 -4.28
C GLU A 295 17.11 18.42 -2.83
N TYR A 296 16.40 17.33 -2.56
CA TYR A 296 15.88 17.03 -1.22
C TYR A 296 16.95 16.37 -0.34
N SER A 297 17.06 16.81 0.90
CA SER A 297 18.02 16.27 1.87
C SER A 297 17.40 16.13 3.27
N GLY A 298 18.10 15.42 4.17
CA GLY A 298 17.73 15.30 5.56
C GLY A 298 16.34 14.73 5.80
N LEU A 299 15.59 15.37 6.70
CA LEU A 299 14.25 14.93 7.10
C LEU A 299 13.27 14.91 5.93
N ARG A 300 13.32 15.89 5.02
CA ARG A 300 12.38 15.96 3.89
C ARG A 300 12.52 14.77 2.96
N TRP A 301 13.74 14.37 2.64
CA TRP A 301 14.01 13.15 1.90
C TRP A 301 13.42 11.93 2.61
N GLY A 302 13.62 11.84 3.94
CA GLY A 302 13.04 10.78 4.74
C GLY A 302 11.51 10.73 4.70
N LEU A 303 10.84 11.90 4.71
CA LEU A 303 9.38 11.98 4.64
C LEU A 303 8.82 11.55 3.27
N ILE A 304 9.52 11.83 2.17
CA ILE A 304 9.14 11.32 0.83
C ILE A 304 9.20 9.79 0.81
N PHE A 305 10.30 9.21 1.33
CA PHE A 305 10.39 7.75 1.45
C PHE A 305 9.29 7.13 2.31
N ILE A 306 8.95 7.77 3.43
CA ILE A 306 7.86 7.29 4.29
C ILE A 306 6.53 7.34 3.54
N ALA A 307 6.27 8.37 2.73
CA ALA A 307 5.07 8.44 1.90
C ALA A 307 5.02 7.26 0.91
N GLU A 308 6.10 6.97 0.19
CA GLU A 308 6.18 5.83 -0.74
C GLU A 308 5.96 4.47 -0.06
N TYR A 309 6.54 4.25 1.13
CA TYR A 309 6.27 3.01 1.88
C TYR A 309 4.84 2.95 2.39
N THR A 310 4.25 4.10 2.72
CA THR A 310 2.83 4.18 3.11
C THR A 310 1.91 3.83 1.94
N ASP A 311 2.25 4.27 0.73
CA ASP A 311 1.53 3.90 -0.49
C ASP A 311 1.64 2.39 -0.77
N MET A 312 2.80 1.76 -0.52
CA MET A 312 2.93 0.30 -0.58
C MET A 312 2.00 -0.42 0.42
N ILE A 313 1.88 0.11 1.64
CA ILE A 313 0.96 -0.42 2.66
C ILE A 313 -0.48 -0.26 2.18
N LEU A 314 -0.82 0.89 1.62
CA LEU A 314 -2.15 1.18 1.10
C LEU A 314 -2.53 0.23 -0.04
N VAL A 315 -1.68 0.12 -1.06
CA VAL A 315 -1.89 -0.77 -2.21
C VAL A 315 -2.02 -2.23 -1.76
N GLY A 316 -1.13 -2.69 -0.85
CA GLY A 316 -1.18 -4.04 -0.31
C GLY A 316 -2.42 -4.32 0.52
N GLY A 317 -2.87 -3.36 1.33
CA GLY A 317 -4.07 -3.49 2.16
C GLY A 317 -5.36 -3.46 1.35
N ILE A 318 -5.44 -2.60 0.32
CA ILE A 318 -6.58 -2.60 -0.60
C ILE A 318 -6.60 -3.90 -1.41
N PHE A 319 -5.45 -4.37 -1.89
CA PHE A 319 -5.35 -5.68 -2.56
C PHE A 319 -5.89 -6.81 -1.67
N ALA A 320 -5.49 -6.84 -0.40
CA ALA A 320 -6.00 -7.82 0.56
C ALA A 320 -7.51 -7.69 0.75
N SER A 321 -8.05 -6.48 0.81
CA SER A 321 -9.48 -6.22 0.98
C SER A 321 -10.31 -6.61 -0.25
N LEU A 322 -9.82 -6.31 -1.45
CA LEU A 322 -10.54 -6.55 -2.70
C LEU A 322 -10.50 -8.01 -3.15
N PHE A 323 -9.37 -8.70 -2.96
CA PHE A 323 -9.12 -10.01 -3.56
C PHE A 323 -8.95 -11.15 -2.58
N LEU A 324 -8.44 -10.87 -1.36
CA LEU A 324 -8.10 -11.90 -0.37
C LEU A 324 -9.05 -11.92 0.84
N GLY A 325 -10.24 -11.33 0.74
CA GLY A 325 -11.22 -11.31 1.81
C GLY A 325 -10.82 -10.46 3.03
N GLY A 326 -9.89 -9.52 2.88
CA GLY A 326 -9.50 -8.61 3.95
C GLY A 326 -9.10 -9.32 5.25
N TYR A 327 -9.78 -8.98 6.34
CA TYR A 327 -9.56 -9.56 7.67
C TYR A 327 -10.14 -10.97 7.86
N GLN A 328 -10.92 -11.50 6.90
CA GLN A 328 -11.53 -12.84 7.03
C GLN A 328 -10.47 -13.95 7.06
N SER A 329 -10.75 -14.98 7.85
CA SER A 329 -9.87 -16.15 7.97
C SER A 329 -9.88 -17.00 6.69
N PRO A 330 -8.73 -17.55 6.27
CA PRO A 330 -8.70 -18.54 5.20
C PRO A 330 -9.31 -19.90 5.62
N ILE A 331 -9.34 -20.18 6.92
CA ILE A 331 -9.75 -21.48 7.49
C ILE A 331 -10.92 -21.23 8.43
N GLY A 332 -12.15 -21.29 7.91
CA GLY A 332 -13.39 -21.18 8.68
C GLY A 332 -13.46 -19.96 9.60
N GLU A 333 -14.49 -19.16 9.50
CA GLU A 333 -14.68 -17.96 10.35
C GLU A 333 -15.34 -18.32 11.69
N GLN A 334 -15.97 -19.49 11.76
CA GLN A 334 -16.83 -19.90 12.89
C GLN A 334 -16.08 -19.95 14.23
N TRP A 335 -14.81 -20.34 14.21
CA TRP A 335 -13.99 -20.42 15.42
C TRP A 335 -13.52 -19.05 15.92
N ILE A 336 -13.42 -18.04 15.05
CA ILE A 336 -13.03 -16.67 15.43
C ILE A 336 -14.22 -15.95 16.04
N VAL A 337 -15.41 -16.08 15.44
CA VAL A 337 -16.65 -15.48 15.95
C VAL A 337 -17.02 -16.01 17.34
N ALA A 338 -16.58 -17.22 17.69
CA ALA A 338 -16.77 -17.79 19.03
C ALA A 338 -15.86 -17.16 20.11
N LEU A 339 -14.87 -16.33 19.72
CA LEU A 339 -13.95 -15.68 20.67
C LEU A 339 -14.59 -14.43 21.29
N PRO A 340 -14.10 -14.00 22.47
CA PRO A 340 -14.48 -12.69 23.02
C PRO A 340 -14.14 -11.55 22.05
N PRO A 341 -14.91 -10.44 22.01
CA PRO A 341 -14.78 -9.39 20.99
C PRO A 341 -13.38 -8.79 20.85
N VAL A 342 -12.62 -8.72 21.94
CA VAL A 342 -11.23 -8.20 21.92
C VAL A 342 -10.30 -9.18 21.20
N TRP A 343 -10.41 -10.48 21.47
CA TRP A 343 -9.60 -11.51 20.83
C TRP A 343 -9.98 -11.69 19.37
N GLU A 344 -11.27 -11.62 19.05
CA GLU A 344 -11.77 -11.59 17.69
C GLU A 344 -11.13 -10.45 16.89
N ALA A 345 -11.16 -9.21 17.43
CA ALA A 345 -10.54 -8.06 16.77
C ALA A 345 -9.03 -8.22 16.57
N LEU A 346 -8.32 -8.79 17.55
CA LEU A 346 -6.88 -9.03 17.46
C LEU A 346 -6.55 -10.10 16.40
N VAL A 347 -7.30 -11.19 16.35
CA VAL A 347 -7.08 -12.28 15.38
C VAL A 347 -7.37 -11.79 13.96
N HIS A 348 -8.50 -11.09 13.75
CA HIS A 348 -8.82 -10.48 12.45
C HIS A 348 -7.74 -9.47 12.01
N GLY A 349 -7.29 -8.60 12.92
CA GLY A 349 -6.20 -7.67 12.66
C GLY A 349 -4.89 -8.36 12.31
N ALA A 350 -4.54 -9.46 13.00
CA ALA A 350 -3.35 -10.24 12.70
C ALA A 350 -3.43 -10.93 11.32
N ILE A 351 -4.59 -11.47 10.95
CA ILE A 351 -4.83 -12.06 9.63
C ILE A 351 -4.71 -11.00 8.53
N PHE A 352 -5.32 -9.84 8.73
CA PHE A 352 -5.22 -8.73 7.79
C PHE A 352 -3.76 -8.27 7.63
N CYS A 353 -3.05 -8.09 8.76
CA CYS A 353 -1.62 -7.76 8.75
C CYS A 353 -0.79 -8.79 8.00
N ALA A 354 -1.04 -10.08 8.20
CA ALA A 354 -0.32 -11.14 7.50
C ALA A 354 -0.53 -11.08 5.98
N LYS A 355 -1.77 -10.83 5.51
CA LYS A 355 -2.10 -10.74 4.08
C LYS A 355 -1.44 -9.53 3.42
N PHE A 356 -1.55 -8.33 4.01
CA PHE A 356 -0.93 -7.17 3.40
C PHE A 356 0.60 -7.20 3.50
N LEU A 357 1.19 -7.72 4.58
CA LEU A 357 2.63 -7.91 4.67
C LEU A 357 3.14 -8.94 3.65
N ALA A 358 2.38 -10.00 3.38
CA ALA A 358 2.69 -10.92 2.30
C ALA A 358 2.67 -10.21 0.93
N SER A 359 1.68 -9.35 0.69
CA SER A 359 1.63 -8.52 -0.52
C SER A 359 2.85 -7.60 -0.64
N ILE A 360 3.22 -6.88 0.43
CA ILE A 360 4.43 -6.04 0.45
C ILE A 360 5.69 -6.90 0.22
N GLY A 361 5.75 -8.09 0.81
CA GLY A 361 6.86 -9.04 0.60
C GLY A 361 7.04 -9.42 -0.87
N VAL A 362 5.94 -9.67 -1.59
CA VAL A 362 5.97 -9.94 -3.03
C VAL A 362 6.42 -8.68 -3.81
N MET A 363 5.96 -7.46 -3.44
CA MET A 363 6.45 -6.21 -4.05
C MET A 363 7.96 -6.05 -3.88
N MET A 364 8.48 -6.30 -2.67
CA MET A 364 9.91 -6.25 -2.40
C MET A 364 10.69 -7.31 -3.20
N TRP A 365 10.14 -8.51 -3.32
CA TRP A 365 10.75 -9.58 -4.11
C TRP A 365 10.82 -9.22 -5.61
N LEU A 366 9.73 -8.69 -6.17
CA LEU A 366 9.68 -8.24 -7.57
C LEU A 366 10.67 -7.10 -7.81
N ARG A 367 10.83 -6.18 -6.87
CA ARG A 367 11.79 -5.07 -6.96
C ARG A 367 13.22 -5.54 -7.22
N TRP A 368 13.65 -6.62 -6.58
CA TRP A 368 15.02 -7.11 -6.66
C TRP A 368 15.24 -8.19 -7.73
N THR A 369 14.18 -8.69 -8.35
CA THR A 369 14.26 -9.76 -9.36
C THR A 369 14.00 -9.28 -10.78
N LEU A 370 13.13 -8.28 -10.96
CA LEU A 370 12.77 -7.79 -12.28
C LEU A 370 13.72 -6.68 -12.77
N PRO A 371 14.04 -6.67 -14.08
CA PRO A 371 14.78 -5.56 -14.68
C PRO A 371 13.90 -4.31 -14.76
N ARG A 372 14.54 -3.13 -14.78
CA ARG A 372 13.88 -1.86 -14.98
C ARG A 372 13.39 -1.71 -16.42
N PHE A 373 12.17 -1.24 -16.61
CA PHE A 373 11.61 -0.92 -17.91
C PHE A 373 12.04 0.48 -18.38
N ARG A 374 11.85 0.76 -19.68
CA ARG A 374 11.92 2.12 -20.23
C ARG A 374 10.55 2.79 -20.12
N ILE A 375 10.53 4.12 -20.01
CA ILE A 375 9.29 4.88 -19.87
C ILE A 375 8.29 4.60 -21.01
N ASP A 376 8.78 4.45 -22.25
CA ASP A 376 7.92 4.14 -23.41
C ASP A 376 7.21 2.79 -23.25
N GLN A 377 7.93 1.79 -22.71
CA GLN A 377 7.38 0.46 -22.48
C GLN A 377 6.31 0.50 -21.39
N VAL A 378 6.55 1.28 -20.33
CA VAL A 378 5.63 1.44 -19.21
C VAL A 378 4.36 2.16 -19.66
N MET A 379 4.49 3.27 -20.39
CA MET A 379 3.33 3.98 -20.92
C MET A 379 2.53 3.13 -21.91
N ARG A 380 3.21 2.40 -22.79
CA ARG A 380 2.55 1.46 -23.70
C ARG A 380 1.85 0.32 -22.95
N MET A 381 2.43 -0.19 -21.86
CA MET A 381 1.82 -1.22 -21.03
C MET A 381 0.51 -0.72 -20.39
N ALA A 382 0.50 0.49 -19.83
CA ALA A 382 -0.69 1.08 -19.24
C ALA A 382 -1.81 1.25 -20.28
N TRP A 383 -1.53 2.01 -21.35
CA TRP A 383 -2.56 2.42 -22.33
C TRP A 383 -3.01 1.32 -23.29
N VAL A 384 -2.09 0.46 -23.75
CA VAL A 384 -2.40 -0.54 -24.79
C VAL A 384 -2.77 -1.89 -24.20
N ARG A 385 -2.34 -2.19 -22.96
CA ARG A 385 -2.58 -3.52 -22.36
C ARG A 385 -3.48 -3.45 -21.13
N LEU A 386 -3.10 -2.70 -20.09
CA LEU A 386 -3.81 -2.75 -18.80
C LEU A 386 -5.18 -2.08 -18.85
N ILE A 387 -5.31 -0.90 -19.44
CA ILE A 387 -6.61 -0.21 -19.56
C ILE A 387 -7.59 -1.01 -20.41
N PRO A 388 -7.27 -1.44 -21.64
CA PRO A 388 -8.21 -2.27 -22.41
C PRO A 388 -8.56 -3.59 -21.73
N LEU A 389 -7.57 -4.24 -21.08
CA LEU A 389 -7.80 -5.50 -20.38
C LEU A 389 -8.75 -5.33 -19.20
N SER A 390 -8.57 -4.29 -18.38
CA SER A 390 -9.48 -4.00 -17.26
C SER A 390 -10.89 -3.66 -17.74
N LEU A 391 -11.03 -2.89 -18.83
CA LEU A 391 -12.33 -2.60 -19.44
C LEU A 391 -13.01 -3.86 -19.96
N ILE A 392 -12.29 -4.73 -20.69
CA ILE A 392 -12.82 -5.99 -21.18
C ILE A 392 -13.30 -6.86 -20.01
N CYS A 393 -12.50 -6.99 -18.95
CA CYS A 393 -12.89 -7.74 -17.76
C CYS A 393 -14.15 -7.16 -17.09
N LEU A 394 -14.26 -5.83 -17.00
CA LEU A 394 -15.44 -5.16 -16.46
C LEU A 394 -16.69 -5.48 -17.27
N PHE A 395 -16.64 -5.31 -18.58
CA PHE A 395 -17.80 -5.58 -19.45
C PHE A 395 -18.17 -7.06 -19.49
N LEU A 396 -17.19 -7.97 -19.54
CA LEU A 396 -17.46 -9.41 -19.54
C LEU A 396 -18.04 -9.87 -18.20
N LEU A 397 -17.55 -9.31 -17.08
CA LEU A 397 -18.13 -9.61 -15.78
C LEU A 397 -19.56 -9.07 -15.68
N ALA A 398 -19.83 -7.84 -16.13
CA ALA A 398 -21.16 -7.27 -16.16
C ALA A 398 -22.11 -8.12 -17.02
N ALA A 399 -21.67 -8.53 -18.21
CA ALA A 399 -22.45 -9.42 -19.08
C ALA A 399 -22.72 -10.79 -18.43
N SER A 400 -21.73 -11.36 -17.73
CA SER A 400 -21.91 -12.62 -17.00
C SER A 400 -22.90 -12.49 -15.85
N MET A 401 -22.90 -11.37 -15.13
CA MET A 401 -23.89 -11.09 -14.07
C MET A 401 -25.31 -10.96 -14.64
N LEU A 402 -25.47 -10.31 -15.78
CA LEU A 402 -26.79 -10.17 -16.45
C LEU A 402 -27.30 -11.50 -17.01
N TRP A 403 -26.42 -12.35 -17.52
CA TRP A 403 -26.81 -13.60 -18.16
C TRP A 403 -27.02 -14.77 -17.19
N PHE A 404 -26.14 -14.89 -16.21
CA PHE A 404 -26.09 -16.00 -15.25
C PHE A 404 -26.50 -15.60 -13.83
N GLY A 405 -26.69 -14.29 -13.59
CA GLY A 405 -26.98 -13.81 -12.26
C GLY A 405 -28.36 -14.23 -11.78
N HIS A 406 -28.41 -14.65 -10.52
CA HIS A 406 -29.65 -14.85 -9.78
C HIS A 406 -29.71 -13.84 -8.66
N ASP A 407 -30.91 -13.42 -8.27
CA ASP A 407 -31.10 -12.53 -7.12
C ASP A 407 -30.68 -13.24 -5.84
N GLY A 408 -29.44 -13.07 -5.44
CA GLY A 408 -28.89 -13.59 -4.19
C GLY A 408 -28.86 -12.53 -3.10
N GLN A 409 -29.22 -12.92 -1.88
CA GLN A 409 -29.01 -12.07 -0.71
C GLN A 409 -27.56 -12.18 -0.26
N VAL A 410 -26.84 -11.08 -0.32
CA VAL A 410 -25.49 -10.99 0.25
C VAL A 410 -25.57 -10.35 1.63
N ALA A 411 -25.04 -11.04 2.64
CA ALA A 411 -24.93 -10.49 3.97
C ALA A 411 -23.96 -9.31 3.96
N GLN A 412 -24.45 -8.12 4.20
CA GLN A 412 -23.61 -6.95 4.45
C GLN A 412 -23.59 -6.65 5.94
N VAL A 413 -22.41 -6.33 6.47
CA VAL A 413 -22.27 -5.86 7.84
C VAL A 413 -22.34 -4.34 7.82
N ILE A 414 -23.47 -3.79 8.24
CA ILE A 414 -23.63 -2.35 8.42
C ILE A 414 -23.73 -2.11 9.92
N HIS A 415 -22.84 -1.28 10.50
CA HIS A 415 -22.80 -0.95 11.93
C HIS A 415 -22.73 -2.19 12.85
N GLY A 416 -21.91 -3.20 12.50
CA GLY A 416 -21.78 -4.41 13.30
C GLY A 416 -22.98 -5.37 13.25
N ARG A 417 -23.95 -5.14 12.34
CA ARG A 417 -25.07 -6.04 12.08
C ARG A 417 -25.04 -6.54 10.66
N PHE A 418 -25.28 -7.82 10.47
CA PHE A 418 -25.46 -8.40 9.14
C PHE A 418 -26.79 -7.91 8.56
N VAL A 419 -26.71 -7.12 7.49
CA VAL A 419 -27.86 -6.67 6.71
C VAL A 419 -27.79 -7.35 5.36
N SER A 420 -28.85 -8.07 4.99
CA SER A 420 -28.96 -8.68 3.66
C SER A 420 -29.20 -7.61 2.60
N SER A 421 -28.32 -7.52 1.61
CA SER A 421 -28.55 -6.74 0.39
C SER A 421 -28.78 -7.65 -0.79
N LEU A 422 -29.64 -7.23 -1.70
CA LEU A 422 -29.88 -7.95 -2.95
C LEU A 422 -28.68 -7.68 -3.88
N VAL A 423 -27.92 -8.72 -4.18
CA VAL A 423 -26.83 -8.66 -5.15
C VAL A 423 -26.99 -9.81 -6.12
N VAL A 424 -26.97 -9.49 -7.40
CA VAL A 424 -27.03 -10.48 -8.47
C VAL A 424 -25.69 -11.19 -8.55
N ARG A 425 -25.65 -12.48 -8.19
CA ARG A 425 -24.45 -13.31 -8.28
C ARG A 425 -24.75 -14.64 -8.96
N PRO A 426 -23.83 -15.16 -9.78
CA PRO A 426 -23.96 -16.50 -10.32
C PRO A 426 -23.78 -17.56 -9.23
N GLU A 427 -24.65 -18.57 -9.20
CA GLU A 427 -24.55 -19.71 -8.29
C GLU A 427 -23.52 -20.76 -8.78
N GLY A 428 -23.16 -21.74 -7.94
CA GLY A 428 -22.06 -22.67 -8.09
C GLY A 428 -21.79 -23.25 -9.49
N TRP A 429 -22.79 -23.86 -10.18
CA TRP A 429 -22.62 -24.37 -11.56
C TRP A 429 -22.52 -23.23 -12.60
N GLN A 430 -23.11 -22.06 -12.31
CA GLN A 430 -23.02 -20.86 -13.14
C GLN A 430 -21.65 -20.21 -13.00
N THR A 431 -21.01 -20.25 -11.81
CA THR A 431 -19.61 -19.85 -11.66
C THR A 431 -18.69 -20.75 -12.48
N ALA A 432 -18.93 -22.06 -12.52
CA ALA A 432 -18.16 -22.98 -13.36
C ALA A 432 -18.32 -22.67 -14.86
N SER A 433 -19.52 -22.27 -15.32
CA SER A 433 -19.74 -21.87 -16.71
C SER A 433 -19.04 -20.54 -17.05
N VAL A 434 -19.01 -19.58 -16.11
CA VAL A 434 -18.23 -18.34 -16.23
C VAL A 434 -16.73 -18.63 -16.33
N TRP A 435 -16.21 -19.59 -15.53
CA TRP A 435 -14.83 -20.07 -15.66
C TRP A 435 -14.54 -20.64 -17.04
N GLY A 436 -15.43 -21.51 -17.54
CA GLY A 436 -15.30 -22.12 -18.87
C GLY A 436 -15.32 -21.07 -20.00
N ALA A 437 -16.29 -20.16 -19.97
CA ALA A 437 -16.41 -19.08 -20.95
C ALA A 437 -15.18 -18.16 -20.96
N THR A 438 -14.63 -17.84 -19.77
CA THR A 438 -13.47 -16.96 -19.67
C THR A 438 -12.21 -17.63 -20.18
N ILE A 439 -11.98 -18.90 -19.84
CA ILE A 439 -10.83 -19.67 -20.34
C ILE A 439 -10.88 -19.68 -21.88
N LEU A 440 -12.06 -19.87 -22.45
CA LEU A 440 -12.25 -19.85 -23.91
C LEU A 440 -11.94 -18.47 -24.50
N VAL A 441 -12.45 -17.40 -23.91
CA VAL A 441 -12.17 -16.01 -24.34
C VAL A 441 -10.68 -15.68 -24.23
N VAL A 442 -10.03 -16.04 -23.12
CA VAL A 442 -8.59 -15.85 -22.94
C VAL A 442 -7.80 -16.64 -23.96
N ALA A 443 -8.17 -17.90 -24.21
CA ALA A 443 -7.53 -18.72 -25.25
C ALA A 443 -7.66 -18.09 -26.64
N VAL A 444 -8.84 -17.58 -26.99
CA VAL A 444 -9.07 -16.87 -28.26
C VAL A 444 -8.23 -15.60 -28.32
N LEU A 445 -8.19 -14.80 -27.25
CA LEU A 445 -7.39 -13.58 -27.21
C LEU A 445 -5.88 -13.88 -27.32
N VAL A 446 -5.39 -14.93 -26.69
CA VAL A 446 -3.97 -15.38 -26.81
C VAL A 446 -3.68 -15.82 -28.25
N VAL A 447 -4.59 -16.55 -28.89
CA VAL A 447 -4.42 -16.96 -30.30
C VAL A 447 -4.44 -15.75 -31.23
N LEU A 448 -5.36 -14.80 -31.01
CA LEU A 448 -5.40 -13.55 -31.77
C LEU A 448 -4.16 -12.68 -31.52
N ALA A 449 -3.69 -12.58 -30.30
CA ALA A 449 -2.47 -11.86 -29.97
C ALA A 449 -1.23 -12.48 -30.64
N LYS A 450 -1.14 -13.82 -30.68
CA LYS A 450 -0.08 -14.50 -31.45
C LYS A 450 -0.19 -14.26 -32.94
N LYS A 451 -1.42 -14.22 -33.48
CA LYS A 451 -1.63 -14.05 -34.94
C LYS A 451 -1.44 -12.61 -35.41
N TYR A 452 -1.79 -11.62 -34.57
CA TYR A 452 -1.78 -10.18 -34.90
C TYR A 452 -0.80 -9.35 -34.06
N GLY A 453 -0.20 -9.94 -33.04
CA GLY A 453 0.62 -9.24 -32.04
C GLY A 453 2.08 -9.03 -32.40
N ASP A 454 2.60 -9.71 -33.44
CA ASP A 454 3.94 -9.41 -33.92
C ASP A 454 3.90 -8.08 -34.67
N PRO A 455 4.60 -7.04 -34.16
CA PRO A 455 4.77 -5.82 -34.94
C PRO A 455 5.45 -6.22 -36.25
N LYS A 456 4.76 -6.00 -37.38
CA LYS A 456 5.40 -6.17 -38.69
C LYS A 456 6.76 -5.46 -38.63
N PRO A 457 7.85 -6.14 -38.99
CA PRO A 457 9.16 -5.49 -39.01
C PRO A 457 9.01 -4.21 -39.84
N MET A 458 9.50 -3.11 -39.26
CA MET A 458 9.44 -1.80 -39.92
C MET A 458 10.05 -1.94 -41.32
N PRO A 459 9.34 -1.51 -42.37
CA PRO A 459 9.87 -1.60 -43.75
C PRO A 459 11.30 -1.07 -43.80
N GLU A 460 12.15 -1.77 -44.50
CA GLU A 460 13.59 -1.43 -44.54
C GLU A 460 13.88 -0.02 -45.04
N ASP A 461 13.02 0.49 -45.90
CA ASP A 461 13.04 1.86 -46.43
C ASP A 461 12.79 2.91 -45.33
N VAL A 462 11.84 2.65 -44.42
CA VAL A 462 11.58 3.53 -43.27
C VAL A 462 12.71 3.42 -42.24
N ARG A 463 13.27 2.22 -42.07
CA ARG A 463 14.39 2.00 -41.17
C ARG A 463 15.69 2.69 -41.71
N LYS A 464 15.89 2.63 -43.01
CA LYS A 464 17.02 3.33 -43.67
C LYS A 464 16.85 4.84 -43.65
N ALA A 465 15.60 5.37 -43.78
CA ALA A 465 15.34 6.78 -43.67
C ALA A 465 15.54 7.34 -42.25
N LEU A 466 15.27 6.52 -41.20
CA LEU A 466 15.47 6.91 -39.79
C LEU A 466 16.94 6.82 -39.34
N VAL A 467 17.72 5.91 -39.94
CA VAL A 467 19.17 5.72 -39.61
C VAL A 467 20.08 6.53 -40.55
N GLY A 468 19.59 6.89 -41.72
CA GLY A 468 20.38 7.60 -42.76
C GLY A 468 20.30 9.13 -42.67
N GLY A 469 19.76 9.71 -41.62
CA GLY A 469 19.68 11.18 -41.39
C GLY A 469 20.90 11.81 -40.71
N GLU A 470 21.99 11.05 -40.54
CA GLU A 470 23.30 11.57 -40.13
C GLU A 470 24.30 11.44 -41.27
N GLY A 471 24.28 12.40 -42.20
CA GLY A 471 25.23 12.59 -43.24
C GLY A 471 25.35 14.06 -43.57
#